data_bd03efcc9ce9c401f098822ca202f846
#
_entry.id   bd03efcc9ce9c401f098822ca202f846
#
_cell.length_a   1.000
_cell.length_b   1.000
_cell.length_c   1.000
_cell.angle_alpha   90.00
_cell.angle_beta   90.00
_cell.angle_gamma   90.00
#
_symmetry.space_group_name_H-M   'P 1'
#
loop_
_entity.id
_entity.type
_entity.pdbx_description
1 polymer ?
#
loop_
_entity_poly.entity_id
_entity_poly.type
_entity_poly.pdbx_seq_one_letter_code
_entity_poly.pdbx_strand_id
1 'polypeptide(L)'
;MKISAFCGKKIIKIIKYKMKHIAIFATGNGSNAQKIIEHFENHDAAKVSLIISNKKTAGVLEKAAAKNISTLIINREEFYQTEDILEKLDAFQIDFIVLAGFLWLMPTYIVKSYANKVVNIHPALLPKYGGKGMYGMNVHRAVHAAQEAESGMTIHYVNEQYDEGAIIFQAKCSLQSTDSPDDIAKKVLQLEHQHYSEVIENLILET
;
A
#
# COMPACT_ATOMS: atom_id res chain seq x y z
N MET A 1 20.18 -41.67 46.75
CA MET A 1 20.69 -40.90 45.61
C MET A 1 19.48 -40.53 44.75
N LYS A 2 18.94 -39.29 44.92
CA LYS A 2 17.76 -38.84 44.18
C LYS A 2 18.25 -37.99 43.00
N ILE A 3 18.00 -38.48 41.78
CA ILE A 3 18.28 -37.74 40.56
C ILE A 3 17.09 -36.82 40.30
N SER A 4 17.29 -35.53 40.49
CA SER A 4 16.31 -34.51 40.14
C SER A 4 16.45 -34.18 38.67
N ALA A 5 15.45 -34.52 37.85
CA ALA A 5 15.36 -34.13 36.47
C ALA A 5 14.89 -32.64 36.38
N PHE A 6 15.77 -31.74 36.03
CA PHE A 6 15.42 -30.35 35.68
C PHE A 6 14.81 -30.32 34.28
N CYS A 7 13.49 -30.30 34.22
CA CYS A 7 12.77 -30.05 32.97
C CYS A 7 12.80 -28.53 32.70
N GLY A 8 13.69 -28.11 31.80
CA GLY A 8 13.81 -26.70 31.36
C GLY A 8 12.58 -26.28 30.58
N LYS A 9 11.63 -25.61 31.23
CA LYS A 9 10.56 -24.89 30.55
C LYS A 9 11.18 -23.69 29.82
N LYS A 10 11.32 -23.79 28.48
CA LYS A 10 11.53 -22.59 27.65
C LYS A 10 10.33 -21.66 27.85
N ILE A 11 10.53 -20.55 28.56
CA ILE A 11 9.55 -19.48 28.62
C ILE A 11 9.57 -18.82 27.25
N ILE A 12 8.61 -19.17 26.39
CA ILE A 12 8.36 -18.45 25.14
C ILE A 12 7.78 -17.11 25.59
N LYS A 13 8.59 -16.06 25.52
CA LYS A 13 8.16 -14.70 25.76
C LYS A 13 7.24 -14.32 24.59
N ILE A 14 5.92 -14.40 24.79
CA ILE A 14 4.95 -13.90 23.80
C ILE A 14 5.12 -12.39 23.79
N ILE A 15 5.82 -11.88 22.80
CA ILE A 15 5.89 -10.43 22.54
C ILE A 15 4.52 -10.05 22.02
N LYS A 16 3.69 -9.44 22.87
CA LYS A 16 2.39 -8.93 22.48
C LYS A 16 2.62 -7.58 21.80
N TYR A 17 2.68 -7.55 20.50
CA TYR A 17 2.73 -6.31 19.74
C TYR A 17 1.44 -5.52 19.97
N LYS A 18 1.55 -4.18 20.08
CA LYS A 18 0.36 -3.32 20.03
C LYS A 18 -0.20 -3.44 18.61
N MET A 19 -1.48 -3.78 18.47
CA MET A 19 -2.14 -3.86 17.17
C MET A 19 -2.01 -2.53 16.44
N LYS A 20 -1.43 -2.56 15.23
CA LYS A 20 -1.30 -1.40 14.34
C LYS A 20 -2.49 -1.31 13.40
N HIS A 21 -2.97 -0.10 13.16
CA HIS A 21 -4.13 0.18 12.33
C HIS A 21 -3.70 0.79 11.00
N ILE A 22 -4.11 0.18 9.90
CA ILE A 22 -3.79 0.59 8.54
C ILE A 22 -4.98 1.31 7.91
N ALA A 23 -4.75 2.48 7.32
CA ALA A 23 -5.65 3.10 6.37
C ALA A 23 -5.18 2.86 4.94
N ILE A 24 -6.06 2.43 4.04
CA ILE A 24 -5.76 2.28 2.62
C ILE A 24 -6.51 3.35 1.83
N PHE A 25 -5.77 4.13 1.03
CA PHE A 25 -6.33 5.06 0.06
C PHE A 25 -6.38 4.42 -1.33
N ALA A 26 -7.54 4.46 -1.97
CA ALA A 26 -7.72 3.89 -3.30
C ALA A 26 -8.79 4.65 -4.11
N THR A 27 -8.57 4.82 -5.42
CA THR A 27 -9.50 5.51 -6.34
C THR A 27 -10.34 4.52 -7.18
N GLY A 28 -9.82 3.31 -7.39
CA GLY A 28 -10.35 2.36 -8.39
C GLY A 28 -10.94 1.08 -7.82
N ASN A 29 -10.74 -0.01 -8.54
CA ASN A 29 -11.29 -1.34 -8.21
C ASN A 29 -10.67 -1.96 -6.94
N GLY A 30 -9.45 -1.53 -6.54
CA GLY A 30 -8.82 -1.96 -5.29
C GLY A 30 -8.32 -3.40 -5.28
N SER A 31 -7.69 -3.89 -6.36
CA SER A 31 -7.12 -5.24 -6.38
C SER A 31 -5.98 -5.38 -5.36
N ASN A 32 -5.07 -4.40 -5.29
CA ASN A 32 -4.03 -4.35 -4.26
C ASN A 32 -4.62 -4.20 -2.85
N ALA A 33 -5.62 -3.33 -2.67
CA ALA A 33 -6.31 -3.17 -1.39
C ALA A 33 -6.92 -4.50 -0.92
N GLN A 34 -7.52 -5.28 -1.82
CA GLN A 34 -8.04 -6.60 -1.52
C GLN A 34 -6.95 -7.55 -1.00
N LYS A 35 -5.79 -7.59 -1.66
CA LYS A 35 -4.66 -8.43 -1.23
C LYS A 35 -4.13 -8.04 0.14
N ILE A 36 -4.05 -6.75 0.41
CA ILE A 36 -3.65 -6.23 1.72
C ILE A 36 -4.69 -6.59 2.79
N ILE A 37 -5.99 -6.43 2.51
CA ILE A 37 -7.06 -6.82 3.43
C ILE A 37 -6.99 -8.32 3.75
N GLU A 38 -6.85 -9.18 2.74
CA GLU A 38 -6.73 -10.63 2.89
C GLU A 38 -5.52 -11.02 3.74
N HIS A 39 -4.37 -10.36 3.52
CA HIS A 39 -3.12 -10.60 4.25
C HIS A 39 -3.24 -10.26 5.75
N PHE A 40 -3.89 -9.15 6.08
CA PHE A 40 -4.02 -8.69 7.46
C PHE A 40 -5.31 -9.12 8.16
N GLU A 41 -6.15 -9.97 7.55
CA GLU A 41 -7.45 -10.36 8.11
C GLU A 41 -7.35 -11.04 9.48
N ASN A 42 -6.34 -11.90 9.69
CA ASN A 42 -6.11 -12.61 10.96
C ASN A 42 -4.69 -12.37 11.48
N HIS A 43 -4.13 -11.22 11.21
CA HIS A 43 -2.76 -10.89 11.58
C HIS A 43 -2.65 -10.39 13.01
N ASP A 44 -1.67 -10.88 13.79
CA ASP A 44 -1.54 -10.60 15.23
C ASP A 44 -1.03 -9.19 15.54
N ALA A 45 -0.35 -8.52 14.60
CA ALA A 45 0.31 -7.23 14.83
C ALA A 45 -0.36 -6.05 14.09
N ALA A 46 -1.13 -6.28 13.04
CA ALA A 46 -1.76 -5.20 12.27
C ALA A 46 -3.11 -5.61 11.67
N LYS A 47 -3.96 -4.62 11.38
CA LYS A 47 -5.24 -4.81 10.67
C LYS A 47 -5.57 -3.60 9.79
N VAL A 48 -6.30 -3.82 8.71
CA VAL A 48 -6.89 -2.75 7.92
C VAL A 48 -8.14 -2.24 8.64
N SER A 49 -8.12 -0.97 9.06
CA SER A 49 -9.20 -0.37 9.86
C SER A 49 -10.04 0.62 9.07
N LEU A 50 -9.51 1.18 7.99
CA LEU A 50 -10.18 2.20 7.20
C LEU A 50 -9.80 2.12 5.72
N ILE A 51 -10.80 2.17 4.85
CA ILE A 51 -10.63 2.40 3.41
C ILE A 51 -11.09 3.80 3.06
N ILE A 52 -10.23 4.57 2.40
CA ILE A 52 -10.51 5.95 1.99
C ILE A 52 -10.54 6.02 0.47
N SER A 53 -11.61 6.58 -0.09
CA SER A 53 -11.72 6.77 -1.53
C SER A 53 -12.21 8.17 -1.88
N ASN A 54 -11.70 8.69 -3.00
CA ASN A 54 -12.17 9.94 -3.60
C ASN A 54 -13.27 9.73 -4.65
N LYS A 55 -13.80 8.49 -4.76
CA LYS A 55 -14.91 8.13 -5.67
C LYS A 55 -15.95 7.29 -4.94
N LYS A 56 -17.21 7.76 -4.96
CA LYS A 56 -18.36 7.03 -4.38
C LYS A 56 -18.62 5.66 -5.03
N THR A 57 -18.20 5.50 -6.30
CA THR A 57 -18.40 4.29 -7.10
C THR A 57 -17.13 3.42 -7.20
N ALA A 58 -16.15 3.64 -6.33
CA ALA A 58 -14.92 2.84 -6.36
C ALA A 58 -15.20 1.41 -5.88
N GLY A 59 -14.81 0.40 -6.68
CA GLY A 59 -15.01 -1.02 -6.33
C GLY A 59 -14.31 -1.46 -5.04
N VAL A 60 -13.31 -0.71 -4.57
CA VAL A 60 -12.68 -0.94 -3.27
C VAL A 60 -13.66 -0.81 -2.10
N LEU A 61 -14.71 0.02 -2.22
CA LEU A 61 -15.72 0.22 -1.17
C LEU A 61 -16.57 -1.04 -0.96
N GLU A 62 -16.93 -1.75 -2.04
CA GLU A 62 -17.63 -3.04 -1.96
C GLU A 62 -16.78 -4.11 -1.27
N LYS A 63 -15.47 -4.13 -1.57
CA LYS A 63 -14.51 -5.04 -0.93
C LYS A 63 -14.36 -4.77 0.56
N ALA A 64 -14.33 -3.50 0.96
CA ALA A 64 -14.34 -3.09 2.36
C ALA A 64 -15.62 -3.53 3.08
N ALA A 65 -16.78 -3.29 2.46
CA ALA A 65 -18.07 -3.68 3.02
C ALA A 65 -18.19 -5.20 3.23
N ALA A 66 -17.70 -6.00 2.27
CA ALA A 66 -17.68 -7.46 2.37
C ALA A 66 -16.84 -7.99 3.55
N LYS A 67 -15.92 -7.19 4.08
CA LYS A 67 -15.04 -7.49 5.22
C LYS A 67 -15.36 -6.67 6.48
N ASN A 68 -16.48 -5.96 6.49
CA ASN A 68 -16.89 -5.07 7.59
C ASN A 68 -15.84 -4.02 7.96
N ILE A 69 -15.06 -3.54 6.98
CA ILE A 69 -14.08 -2.48 7.16
C ILE A 69 -14.77 -1.13 6.93
N SER A 70 -14.52 -0.19 7.83
CA SER A 70 -15.06 1.18 7.71
C SER A 70 -14.56 1.87 6.45
N THR A 71 -15.43 2.69 5.87
CA THR A 71 -15.09 3.45 4.65
C THR A 71 -15.30 4.94 4.85
N LEU A 72 -14.46 5.74 4.20
CA LEU A 72 -14.55 7.20 4.16
C LEU A 72 -14.47 7.66 2.71
N ILE A 73 -15.44 8.48 2.29
CA ILE A 73 -15.40 9.12 0.98
C ILE A 73 -14.97 10.56 1.20
N ILE A 74 -13.91 10.97 0.54
CA ILE A 74 -13.35 12.32 0.62
C ILE A 74 -13.66 13.10 -0.65
N ASN A 75 -13.92 14.39 -0.51
CA ASN A 75 -13.98 15.32 -1.63
C ASN A 75 -12.67 16.14 -1.75
N ARG A 76 -12.48 16.75 -2.91
CA ARG A 76 -11.22 17.42 -3.23
C ARG A 76 -11.01 18.69 -2.40
N GLU A 77 -12.06 19.42 -2.12
CA GLU A 77 -12.01 20.68 -1.39
C GLU A 77 -11.58 20.44 0.06
N GLU A 78 -12.29 19.59 0.80
CA GLU A 78 -11.91 19.20 2.15
C GLU A 78 -10.49 18.61 2.21
N PHE A 79 -10.15 17.74 1.27
CA PHE A 79 -8.85 17.05 1.26
C PHE A 79 -7.64 17.99 1.10
N TYR A 80 -7.81 19.13 0.42
CA TYR A 80 -6.70 20.06 0.18
C TYR A 80 -6.79 21.37 0.96
N GLN A 81 -7.98 21.75 1.47
CA GLN A 81 -8.20 23.03 2.13
C GLN A 81 -8.39 22.94 3.64
N THR A 82 -8.69 21.75 4.15
CA THR A 82 -8.81 21.49 5.60
C THR A 82 -7.88 20.36 6.04
N GLU A 83 -7.71 20.22 7.36
CA GLU A 83 -6.97 19.11 7.95
C GLU A 83 -7.90 18.09 8.65
N ASP A 84 -9.22 18.18 8.43
CA ASP A 84 -10.26 17.37 9.10
C ASP A 84 -10.04 15.87 8.93
N ILE A 85 -9.34 15.46 7.87
CA ILE A 85 -9.01 14.06 7.67
C ILE A 85 -8.06 13.52 8.76
N LEU A 86 -7.22 14.37 9.36
CA LEU A 86 -6.34 13.95 10.47
C LEU A 86 -7.15 13.54 11.69
N GLU A 87 -8.22 14.27 12.03
CA GLU A 87 -9.12 13.89 13.11
C GLU A 87 -9.81 12.55 12.84
N LYS A 88 -10.20 12.30 11.57
CA LYS A 88 -10.79 11.04 11.15
C LYS A 88 -9.78 9.89 11.25
N LEU A 89 -8.53 10.11 10.82
CA LEU A 89 -7.46 9.11 10.93
C LEU A 89 -7.15 8.80 12.40
N ASP A 90 -7.13 9.81 13.27
CA ASP A 90 -6.91 9.65 14.72
C ASP A 90 -8.06 8.88 15.37
N ALA A 91 -9.32 9.20 15.04
CA ALA A 91 -10.49 8.47 15.55
C ALA A 91 -10.46 6.97 15.23
N PHE A 92 -9.85 6.57 14.11
CA PHE A 92 -9.58 5.17 13.75
C PHE A 92 -8.24 4.67 14.27
N GLN A 93 -7.49 5.47 15.02
CA GLN A 93 -6.17 5.15 15.58
C GLN A 93 -5.17 4.70 14.50
N ILE A 94 -5.21 5.33 13.33
CA ILE A 94 -4.36 4.92 12.20
C ILE A 94 -2.90 5.15 12.53
N ASP A 95 -2.11 4.08 12.43
CA ASP A 95 -0.66 4.09 12.62
C ASP A 95 0.10 4.19 11.29
N PHE A 96 -0.48 3.68 10.19
CA PHE A 96 0.19 3.53 8.90
C PHE A 96 -0.78 3.77 7.73
N ILE A 97 -0.32 4.43 6.68
CA ILE A 97 -1.11 4.76 5.49
C ILE A 97 -0.53 4.08 4.26
N VAL A 98 -1.39 3.43 3.48
CA VAL A 98 -1.04 2.71 2.25
C VAL A 98 -1.81 3.31 1.08
N LEU A 99 -1.10 3.72 0.03
CA LEU A 99 -1.72 4.15 -1.23
C LEU A 99 -1.76 2.96 -2.20
N ALA A 100 -2.95 2.52 -2.54
CA ALA A 100 -3.20 1.38 -3.43
C ALA A 100 -4.00 1.82 -4.67
N GLY A 101 -3.34 2.54 -5.59
CA GLY A 101 -3.99 3.13 -6.75
C GLY A 101 -4.82 4.38 -6.38
N PHE A 102 -4.31 5.20 -5.49
CA PHE A 102 -4.85 6.51 -5.17
C PHE A 102 -4.23 7.57 -6.08
N LEU A 103 -5.06 8.33 -6.81
CA LEU A 103 -4.59 9.18 -7.92
C LEU A 103 -4.36 10.65 -7.55
N TRP A 104 -4.74 11.06 -6.34
CA TRP A 104 -4.47 12.42 -5.88
C TRP A 104 -3.12 12.50 -5.18
N LEU A 105 -2.45 13.64 -5.30
CA LEU A 105 -1.25 13.93 -4.52
C LEU A 105 -1.60 13.97 -3.04
N MET A 106 -0.77 13.38 -2.21
CA MET A 106 -0.99 13.47 -0.76
C MET A 106 -0.68 14.88 -0.27
N PRO A 107 -1.59 15.52 0.49
CA PRO A 107 -1.34 16.84 1.06
C PRO A 107 -0.14 16.83 2.01
N THR A 108 0.62 17.92 2.00
CA THR A 108 1.81 18.07 2.84
C THR A 108 1.53 17.87 4.34
N TYR A 109 0.35 18.25 4.83
CA TYR A 109 -0.01 18.06 6.23
C TYR A 109 -0.13 16.57 6.63
N ILE A 110 -0.65 15.71 5.74
CA ILE A 110 -0.70 14.25 5.97
C ILE A 110 0.71 13.68 5.94
N VAL A 111 1.51 14.05 4.90
CA VAL A 111 2.89 13.55 4.77
C VAL A 111 3.72 13.90 6.00
N LYS A 112 3.56 15.09 6.55
CA LYS A 112 4.27 15.52 7.78
C LYS A 112 3.77 14.81 9.03
N SER A 113 2.45 14.66 9.19
CA SER A 113 1.85 14.00 10.37
C SER A 113 2.16 12.50 10.41
N TYR A 114 2.33 11.88 9.24
CA TYR A 114 2.66 10.47 9.06
C TYR A 114 4.05 10.27 8.43
N ALA A 115 5.05 11.06 8.86
CA ALA A 115 6.41 10.97 8.34
C ALA A 115 6.95 9.54 8.40
N ASN A 116 7.43 9.01 7.26
CA ASN A 116 7.89 7.63 7.08
C ASN A 116 6.82 6.54 7.39
N LYS A 117 5.55 6.90 7.34
CA LYS A 117 4.42 5.99 7.59
C LYS A 117 3.39 6.03 6.45
N VAL A 118 3.70 6.66 5.34
CA VAL A 118 2.89 6.65 4.11
C VAL A 118 3.69 5.99 3.01
N VAL A 119 3.15 4.92 2.44
CA VAL A 119 3.79 4.20 1.32
C VAL A 119 2.88 4.13 0.12
N ASN A 120 3.48 4.11 -1.06
CA ASN A 120 2.79 3.96 -2.33
C ASN A 120 3.40 2.81 -3.13
N ILE A 121 2.59 2.20 -3.98
CA ILE A 121 3.04 1.29 -5.03
C ILE A 121 2.86 1.96 -6.39
N HIS A 122 3.93 1.99 -7.18
CA HIS A 122 3.94 2.53 -8.53
C HIS A 122 4.25 1.44 -9.55
N PRO A 123 3.48 1.32 -10.66
CA PRO A 123 3.56 0.19 -11.59
C PRO A 123 4.70 0.32 -12.61
N ALA A 124 5.84 0.85 -12.20
CA ALA A 124 7.08 0.91 -12.99
C ALA A 124 8.33 0.87 -12.10
N LEU A 125 9.49 0.76 -12.72
CA LEU A 125 10.80 0.85 -12.08
C LEU A 125 11.21 2.32 -11.98
N LEU A 126 10.87 2.97 -10.87
CA LEU A 126 11.26 4.35 -10.61
C LEU A 126 12.80 4.51 -10.63
N PRO A 127 13.30 5.68 -11.07
CA PRO A 127 12.59 6.91 -11.39
C PRO A 127 11.96 6.99 -12.80
N LYS A 128 12.15 5.97 -13.65
CA LYS A 128 11.53 5.94 -14.98
C LYS A 128 9.99 5.81 -14.85
N TYR A 129 9.27 6.48 -15.73
CA TYR A 129 7.80 6.39 -15.82
C TYR A 129 7.06 6.78 -14.54
N GLY A 130 7.68 7.62 -13.69
CA GLY A 130 7.05 8.25 -12.53
C GLY A 130 6.55 9.66 -12.79
N GLY A 131 5.88 10.26 -11.80
CA GLY A 131 5.47 11.65 -11.82
C GLY A 131 4.06 11.91 -12.33
N LYS A 132 3.72 13.20 -12.46
CA LYS A 132 2.35 13.65 -12.80
C LYS A 132 1.87 13.07 -14.13
N GLY A 133 0.73 12.38 -14.10
CA GLY A 133 0.11 11.75 -15.29
C GLY A 133 0.52 10.30 -15.53
N MET A 134 1.56 9.81 -14.85
CA MET A 134 2.03 8.43 -14.93
C MET A 134 1.28 7.54 -13.94
N TYR A 135 0.12 7.04 -14.33
CA TYR A 135 -0.70 6.13 -13.53
C TYR A 135 -1.46 5.14 -14.41
N GLY A 136 -1.77 3.96 -13.87
CA GLY A 136 -2.54 2.93 -14.54
C GLY A 136 -1.98 2.60 -15.93
N MET A 137 -2.84 2.48 -16.93
CA MET A 137 -2.44 2.11 -18.30
C MET A 137 -1.50 3.11 -18.99
N ASN A 138 -1.42 4.36 -18.52
CA ASN A 138 -0.50 5.34 -19.10
C ASN A 138 0.96 4.89 -18.93
N VAL A 139 1.29 4.32 -17.77
CA VAL A 139 2.62 3.77 -17.48
C VAL A 139 2.96 2.64 -18.45
N HIS A 140 2.07 1.66 -18.56
CA HIS A 140 2.32 0.47 -19.41
C HIS A 140 2.40 0.81 -20.90
N ARG A 141 1.60 1.80 -21.37
CA ARG A 141 1.71 2.33 -22.73
C ARG A 141 3.05 3.03 -22.96
N ALA A 142 3.55 3.79 -22.00
CA ALA A 142 4.83 4.47 -22.10
C ALA A 142 5.99 3.47 -22.12
N VAL A 143 5.98 2.46 -21.25
CA VAL A 143 6.96 1.35 -21.24
C VAL A 143 6.97 0.61 -22.58
N HIS A 144 5.78 0.25 -23.09
CA HIS A 144 5.63 -0.42 -24.38
C HIS A 144 6.15 0.45 -25.55
N ALA A 145 5.77 1.73 -25.58
CA ALA A 145 6.22 2.66 -26.65
C ALA A 145 7.74 2.87 -26.64
N ALA A 146 8.38 2.79 -25.48
CA ALA A 146 9.83 2.86 -25.33
C ALA A 146 10.55 1.54 -25.66
N GLN A 147 9.80 0.46 -25.97
CA GLN A 147 10.34 -0.87 -26.24
C GLN A 147 11.30 -1.38 -25.15
N GLU A 148 10.97 -1.13 -23.88
CA GLU A 148 11.79 -1.57 -22.76
C GLU A 148 11.85 -3.10 -22.71
N ALA A 149 13.03 -3.64 -22.35
CA ALA A 149 13.22 -5.09 -22.22
C ALA A 149 12.71 -5.63 -20.86
N GLU A 150 12.48 -4.74 -19.90
CA GLU A 150 11.96 -5.07 -18.57
C GLU A 150 10.96 -4.01 -18.09
N SER A 151 10.07 -4.42 -17.21
CA SER A 151 9.21 -3.55 -16.43
C SER A 151 9.17 -4.05 -14.99
N GLY A 152 8.34 -3.45 -14.15
CA GLY A 152 8.21 -3.89 -12.76
C GLY A 152 7.35 -2.95 -11.95
N MET A 153 7.50 -3.05 -10.65
CA MET A 153 6.84 -2.16 -9.72
C MET A 153 7.83 -1.61 -8.68
N THR A 154 7.49 -0.47 -8.11
CA THR A 154 8.26 0.19 -7.05
C THR A 154 7.36 0.47 -5.86
N ILE A 155 7.78 0.07 -4.67
CA ILE A 155 7.20 0.52 -3.40
C ILE A 155 8.13 1.59 -2.85
N HIS A 156 7.57 2.73 -2.47
CA HIS A 156 8.35 3.87 -2.00
C HIS A 156 7.62 4.63 -0.89
N TYR A 157 8.35 5.35 -0.06
CA TYR A 157 7.75 6.32 0.85
C TYR A 157 7.14 7.48 0.06
N VAL A 158 6.06 8.04 0.58
CA VAL A 158 5.41 9.20 -0.03
C VAL A 158 5.98 10.49 0.56
N ASN A 159 6.34 11.42 -0.32
CA ASN A 159 6.69 12.80 0.00
C ASN A 159 5.71 13.79 -0.66
N GLU A 160 6.05 15.07 -0.70
CA GLU A 160 5.21 16.14 -1.26
C GLU A 160 5.15 16.16 -2.80
N GLN A 161 5.87 15.26 -3.46
CA GLN A 161 5.94 15.15 -4.93
C GLN A 161 5.47 13.78 -5.39
N TYR A 162 5.02 13.69 -6.64
CA TYR A 162 4.60 12.40 -7.21
C TYR A 162 5.81 11.50 -7.44
N ASP A 163 5.80 10.30 -6.85
CA ASP A 163 6.71 9.18 -7.11
C ASP A 163 8.22 9.47 -6.86
N GLU A 164 8.52 10.50 -6.04
CA GLU A 164 9.90 10.93 -5.75
C GLU A 164 10.40 10.55 -4.35
N GLY A 165 9.58 9.88 -3.54
CA GLY A 165 9.98 9.43 -2.22
C GLY A 165 11.01 8.30 -2.26
N ALA A 166 11.70 8.06 -1.14
CA ALA A 166 12.72 7.04 -1.03
C ALA A 166 12.18 5.65 -1.39
N ILE A 167 12.87 4.95 -2.27
CA ILE A 167 12.52 3.60 -2.71
C ILE A 167 12.75 2.62 -1.56
N ILE A 168 11.75 1.79 -1.29
CA ILE A 168 11.78 0.72 -0.29
C ILE A 168 12.09 -0.62 -0.96
N PHE A 169 11.36 -0.92 -2.06
CA PHE A 169 11.47 -2.20 -2.74
C PHE A 169 11.13 -2.07 -4.22
N GLN A 170 11.78 -2.85 -5.06
CA GLN A 170 11.46 -2.98 -6.48
C GLN A 170 11.48 -4.45 -6.89
N ALA A 171 10.49 -4.86 -7.71
CA ALA A 171 10.49 -6.14 -8.39
C ALA A 171 10.40 -5.93 -9.90
N LYS A 172 11.02 -6.83 -10.65
CA LYS A 172 11.16 -6.76 -12.12
C LYS A 172 10.52 -7.94 -12.82
N CYS A 173 10.03 -7.72 -14.02
CA CYS A 173 9.66 -8.76 -14.97
C CYS A 173 10.26 -8.48 -16.35
N SER A 174 10.66 -9.54 -17.06
CA SER A 174 11.10 -9.44 -18.45
C SER A 174 9.91 -9.25 -19.39
N LEU A 175 10.10 -8.41 -20.40
CA LEU A 175 9.14 -8.15 -21.45
C LEU A 175 9.57 -8.84 -22.74
N GLN A 176 8.58 -9.32 -23.49
CA GLN A 176 8.76 -9.83 -24.84
C GLN A 176 8.40 -8.74 -25.86
N SER A 177 9.03 -8.72 -27.01
CA SER A 177 8.70 -7.76 -28.09
C SER A 177 7.23 -7.85 -28.56
N THR A 178 6.55 -8.95 -28.25
CA THR A 178 5.14 -9.21 -28.56
C THR A 178 4.18 -8.81 -27.44
N ASP A 179 4.67 -8.42 -26.25
CA ASP A 179 3.81 -8.02 -25.13
C ASP A 179 3.08 -6.72 -25.47
N SER A 180 1.76 -6.74 -25.39
CA SER A 180 0.94 -5.54 -25.46
C SER A 180 1.00 -4.75 -24.12
N PRO A 181 0.55 -3.49 -24.08
CA PRO A 181 0.43 -2.74 -22.82
C PRO A 181 -0.40 -3.47 -21.74
N ASP A 182 -1.45 -4.21 -22.17
CA ASP A 182 -2.27 -5.01 -21.26
C ASP A 182 -1.52 -6.23 -20.71
N ASP A 183 -0.64 -6.85 -21.51
CA ASP A 183 0.19 -7.95 -21.03
C ASP A 183 1.25 -7.46 -20.05
N ILE A 184 1.86 -6.30 -20.31
CA ILE A 184 2.76 -5.62 -19.36
C ILE A 184 2.02 -5.33 -18.05
N ALA A 185 0.81 -4.77 -18.12
CA ALA A 185 0.00 -4.48 -16.95
C ALA A 185 -0.27 -5.74 -16.10
N LYS A 186 -0.61 -6.86 -16.74
CA LYS A 186 -0.85 -8.14 -16.03
C LYS A 186 0.41 -8.65 -15.34
N LYS A 187 1.57 -8.60 -16.02
CA LYS A 187 2.86 -9.02 -15.43
C LYS A 187 3.22 -8.17 -14.20
N VAL A 188 3.08 -6.85 -14.31
CA VAL A 188 3.37 -5.93 -13.21
C VAL A 188 2.39 -6.13 -12.05
N LEU A 189 1.09 -6.29 -12.32
CA LEU A 189 0.07 -6.53 -11.30
C LEU A 189 0.34 -7.82 -10.50
N GLN A 190 0.88 -8.87 -11.14
CA GLN A 190 1.30 -10.08 -10.44
C GLN A 190 2.40 -9.81 -9.42
N LEU A 191 3.40 -8.99 -9.77
CA LEU A 191 4.45 -8.57 -8.84
C LEU A 191 3.89 -7.72 -7.69
N GLU A 192 2.98 -6.80 -7.99
CA GLU A 192 2.31 -5.99 -6.96
C GLU A 192 1.59 -6.88 -5.94
N HIS A 193 0.78 -7.84 -6.42
CA HIS A 193 0.03 -8.77 -5.56
C HIS A 193 0.94 -9.71 -4.75
N GLN A 194 2.11 -10.04 -5.28
CA GLN A 194 3.08 -10.92 -4.61
C GLN A 194 3.80 -10.21 -3.47
N HIS A 195 4.17 -8.92 -3.65
CA HIS A 195 5.14 -8.29 -2.76
C HIS A 195 4.57 -7.21 -1.85
N TYR A 196 3.47 -6.52 -2.27
CA TYR A 196 3.08 -5.30 -1.55
C TYR A 196 2.69 -5.55 -0.10
N SER A 197 1.90 -6.59 0.17
CA SER A 197 1.45 -6.90 1.52
C SER A 197 2.59 -7.29 2.45
N GLU A 198 3.56 -8.08 1.98
CA GLU A 198 4.73 -8.50 2.75
C GLU A 198 5.66 -7.31 3.07
N VAL A 199 5.86 -6.40 2.11
CA VAL A 199 6.67 -5.20 2.35
C VAL A 199 6.00 -4.30 3.38
N ILE A 200 4.67 -4.11 3.32
CA ILE A 200 3.92 -3.34 4.32
C ILE A 200 4.06 -3.99 5.70
N GLU A 201 3.94 -5.31 5.81
CA GLU A 201 4.10 -6.04 7.07
C GLU A 201 5.47 -5.79 7.69
N ASN A 202 6.54 -5.95 6.91
CA ASN A 202 7.91 -5.70 7.38
C ASN A 202 8.09 -4.28 7.92
N LEU A 203 7.59 -3.26 7.20
CA LEU A 203 7.67 -1.88 7.63
C LEU A 203 6.90 -1.61 8.94
N ILE A 204 5.76 -2.28 9.13
CA ILE A 204 4.95 -2.13 10.34
C ILE A 204 5.63 -2.81 11.55
N LEU A 205 6.28 -3.94 11.33
CA LEU A 205 6.97 -4.68 12.40
C LEU A 205 8.28 -4.02 12.85
N GLU A 206 8.87 -3.17 12.02
CA GLU A 206 10.08 -2.39 12.33
C GLU A 206 9.78 -1.09 13.12
N THR A 207 8.50 -0.67 13.21
CA THR A 207 8.04 0.56 13.91
C THR A 207 7.33 0.25 15.22
#